data_2da243a8b4797c1f264986833b3fade2
#
_entry.id   2da243a8b4797c1f264986833b3fade2
#
_cell.length_a   1.000
_cell.length_b   1.000
_cell.length_c   1.000
_cell.angle_alpha   90.00
_cell.angle_beta   90.00
_cell.angle_gamma   90.00
#
_symmetry.space_group_name_H-M   'P 1'
#
loop_
_entity.id
_entity.type
_entity.pdbx_description
1 polymer ?
#
loop_
_entity_poly.entity_id
_entity_poly.type
_entity_poly.pdbx_seq_one_letter_code
_entity_poly.pdbx_strand_id
1 'polypeptide(L)'
;MNKSTNSQRVALFLSLLPMLISAPTFAQQKDLLASQDGHAIVQDVIKPGTEIEFDEDQDEVYRAVQNGDIRPFSELYATVEKDLYGRIIKVELEEDNHAWVYELKILFDSNVLKVEYDAATLEMLEVKGRNFNKALKPQQQINE
;
A
#
# COMPACT_ATOMS: atom_id res chain seq x y z
N MET A 1 -59.17 69.47 20.21
CA MET A 1 -57.69 69.66 20.12
C MET A 1 -57.01 68.30 19.94
N ASN A 2 -56.37 68.20 18.80
CA ASN A 2 -55.78 66.98 18.32
C ASN A 2 -54.58 66.50 19.13
N LYS A 3 -54.43 65.16 19.30
CA LYS A 3 -53.09 64.55 19.33
C LYS A 3 -53.16 63.17 18.70
N SER A 4 -52.59 63.17 17.53
CA SER A 4 -52.18 62.00 16.75
C SER A 4 -51.16 61.21 17.48
N THR A 5 -51.39 59.91 17.71
CA THR A 5 -50.39 58.99 18.19
C THR A 5 -50.03 58.06 17.04
N ASN A 6 -48.83 58.25 16.56
CA ASN A 6 -48.25 57.49 15.49
C ASN A 6 -47.70 56.18 16.07
N SER A 7 -48.33 55.03 15.72
CA SER A 7 -47.90 53.72 16.12
C SER A 7 -46.92 53.16 15.09
N GLN A 8 -45.63 53.18 15.42
CA GLN A 8 -44.60 52.55 14.61
C GLN A 8 -44.63 51.03 14.82
N ARG A 9 -44.97 50.33 13.78
CA ARG A 9 -44.89 48.88 13.72
C ARG A 9 -43.42 48.48 13.41
N VAL A 10 -42.71 48.00 14.41
CA VAL A 10 -41.39 47.39 14.22
C VAL A 10 -41.63 46.00 13.61
N ALA A 11 -41.29 45.82 12.36
CA ALA A 11 -41.27 44.52 11.72
C ALA A 11 -39.97 43.79 12.06
N LEU A 12 -40.09 42.73 12.86
CA LEU A 12 -38.98 41.84 13.19
C LEU A 12 -38.74 40.87 12.02
N PHE A 13 -37.73 41.13 11.19
CA PHE A 13 -37.30 40.20 10.18
C PHE A 13 -36.46 39.07 10.84
N LEU A 14 -37.11 37.93 11.01
CA LEU A 14 -36.43 36.70 11.42
C LEU A 14 -35.72 36.13 10.19
N SER A 15 -34.42 36.41 10.09
CA SER A 15 -33.56 35.88 9.05
C SER A 15 -33.32 34.36 9.32
N LEU A 16 -34.00 33.51 8.55
CA LEU A 16 -33.71 32.07 8.52
C LEU A 16 -32.47 31.87 7.65
N LEU A 17 -31.34 31.61 8.30
CA LEU A 17 -30.10 31.21 7.64
C LEU A 17 -30.23 29.71 7.28
N PRO A 18 -30.16 29.31 5.99
CA PRO A 18 -30.14 27.88 5.66
C PRO A 18 -28.80 27.30 6.05
N MET A 19 -28.80 26.38 7.01
CA MET A 19 -27.68 25.57 7.40
C MET A 19 -27.39 24.58 6.27
N LEU A 20 -26.39 24.87 5.43
CA LEU A 20 -25.86 23.95 4.43
C LEU A 20 -25.18 22.79 5.16
N ILE A 21 -25.93 21.71 5.34
CA ILE A 21 -25.37 20.42 5.77
C ILE A 21 -24.65 19.84 4.55
N SER A 22 -23.34 20.05 4.48
CA SER A 22 -22.50 19.37 3.50
C SER A 22 -22.45 17.89 3.88
N ALA A 23 -23.25 17.08 3.20
CA ALA A 23 -23.10 15.63 3.28
C ALA A 23 -21.73 15.25 2.71
N PRO A 24 -20.97 14.36 3.38
CA PRO A 24 -19.71 13.86 2.81
C PRO A 24 -20.03 13.15 1.50
N THR A 25 -19.35 13.58 0.44
CA THR A 25 -19.52 13.01 -0.90
C THR A 25 -19.08 11.54 -0.87
N PHE A 26 -19.81 10.69 -1.58
CA PHE A 26 -19.56 9.25 -1.72
C PHE A 26 -18.12 8.92 -2.14
N ALA A 27 -17.41 9.85 -2.76
CA ALA A 27 -15.99 9.74 -3.12
C ALA A 27 -15.06 9.64 -1.91
N GLN A 28 -15.31 10.41 -0.84
CA GLN A 28 -14.49 10.38 0.39
C GLN A 28 -14.61 9.06 1.15
N GLN A 29 -15.78 8.42 1.05
CA GLN A 29 -16.01 7.14 1.73
C GLN A 29 -15.31 5.98 1.02
N LYS A 30 -15.12 6.07 -0.31
CA LYS A 30 -14.37 5.09 -1.09
C LYS A 30 -12.86 5.14 -0.79
N ASP A 31 -12.31 6.36 -0.60
CA ASP A 31 -10.89 6.53 -0.25
C ASP A 31 -10.58 6.03 1.18
N LEU A 32 -11.54 6.18 2.11
CA LEU A 32 -11.40 5.65 3.47
C LEU A 32 -11.46 4.12 3.51
N LEU A 33 -12.26 3.49 2.64
CA LEU A 33 -12.31 2.03 2.52
C LEU A 33 -11.07 1.47 1.80
N ALA A 34 -10.58 2.19 0.77
CA ALA A 34 -9.36 1.82 0.07
C ALA A 34 -8.10 1.90 0.98
N SER A 35 -8.12 2.77 2.00
CA SER A 35 -7.01 2.88 2.98
C SER A 35 -6.95 1.74 3.99
N GLN A 36 -7.95 0.85 4.01
CA GLN A 36 -8.00 -0.34 4.86
C GLN A 36 -7.82 -1.66 4.08
N ASP A 37 -7.61 -1.56 2.77
CA ASP A 37 -7.29 -2.70 1.92
C ASP A 37 -5.80 -3.03 2.06
N GLY A 38 -5.51 -4.15 2.73
CA GLY A 38 -4.15 -4.61 2.98
C GLY A 38 -3.37 -4.84 1.69
N HIS A 39 -4.02 -5.42 0.68
CA HIS A 39 -3.38 -5.66 -0.62
C HIS A 39 -3.01 -4.35 -1.32
N ALA A 40 -3.90 -3.35 -1.31
CA ALA A 40 -3.62 -2.04 -1.90
C ALA A 40 -2.51 -1.28 -1.16
N ILE A 41 -2.41 -1.45 0.17
CA ILE A 41 -1.34 -0.82 0.97
C ILE A 41 0.01 -1.46 0.67
N VAL A 42 0.08 -2.79 0.56
CA VAL A 42 1.30 -3.52 0.24
C VAL A 42 1.73 -3.24 -1.20
N GLN A 43 0.78 -3.29 -2.14
CA GLN A 43 1.03 -2.99 -3.56
C GLN A 43 1.02 -1.48 -3.83
N ASP A 44 1.84 -0.72 -3.13
CA ASP A 44 1.97 0.73 -3.25
C ASP A 44 2.58 1.20 -4.58
N VAL A 45 3.21 0.29 -5.33
CA VAL A 45 3.75 0.51 -6.68
C VAL A 45 3.37 -0.62 -7.62
N ILE A 46 3.16 -0.31 -8.89
CA ILE A 46 2.86 -1.26 -9.96
C ILE A 46 4.03 -1.31 -10.93
N LYS A 47 4.61 -2.50 -11.13
CA LYS A 47 5.60 -2.75 -12.19
C LYS A 47 4.93 -3.47 -13.36
N PRO A 48 4.88 -2.87 -14.56
CA PRO A 48 4.30 -3.51 -15.73
C PRO A 48 4.98 -4.86 -16.04
N GLY A 49 4.19 -5.89 -16.32
CA GLY A 49 4.68 -7.23 -16.65
C GLY A 49 5.13 -8.07 -15.45
N THR A 50 4.78 -7.63 -14.23
CA THR A 50 4.91 -8.43 -13.01
C THR A 50 3.52 -8.93 -12.61
N GLU A 51 3.37 -10.24 -12.45
CA GLU A 51 2.20 -10.88 -11.86
C GLU A 51 2.24 -10.73 -10.34
N ILE A 52 1.10 -10.39 -9.73
CA ILE A 52 0.97 -10.22 -8.29
C ILE A 52 -0.05 -11.22 -7.77
N GLU A 53 0.29 -11.94 -6.72
CA GLU A 53 -0.57 -12.90 -6.03
C GLU A 53 -0.51 -12.66 -4.52
N PHE A 54 -1.67 -12.75 -3.86
CA PHE A 54 -1.80 -12.71 -2.41
C PHE A 54 -2.55 -13.96 -2.00
N ASP A 55 -1.96 -14.81 -1.19
CA ASP A 55 -2.60 -16.04 -0.71
C ASP A 55 -3.57 -15.75 0.43
N GLU A 56 -3.31 -14.68 1.18
CA GLU A 56 -4.11 -14.27 2.33
C GLU A 56 -5.11 -13.15 1.99
N ASP A 57 -6.20 -13.07 2.74
CA ASP A 57 -7.20 -12.05 2.51
C ASP A 57 -6.73 -10.62 2.91
N GLN A 58 -7.39 -9.61 2.34
CA GLN A 58 -6.99 -8.20 2.54
C GLN A 58 -7.02 -7.74 4.00
N ASP A 59 -7.91 -8.30 4.84
CA ASP A 59 -8.03 -7.90 6.25
C ASP A 59 -6.89 -8.48 7.08
N GLU A 60 -6.39 -9.65 6.70
CA GLU A 60 -5.25 -10.31 7.32
C GLU A 60 -3.96 -9.59 6.97
N VAL A 61 -3.75 -9.32 5.68
CA VAL A 61 -2.63 -8.51 5.18
C VAL A 61 -2.64 -7.12 5.81
N TYR A 62 -3.82 -6.47 5.94
CA TYR A 62 -3.92 -5.17 6.61
C TYR A 62 -3.42 -5.20 8.05
N ARG A 63 -3.82 -6.23 8.82
CA ARG A 63 -3.36 -6.38 10.22
C ARG A 63 -1.86 -6.60 10.30
N ALA A 64 -1.30 -7.43 9.42
CA ALA A 64 0.13 -7.69 9.37
C ALA A 64 0.94 -6.42 9.01
N VAL A 65 0.46 -5.60 8.08
CA VAL A 65 1.07 -4.29 7.80
C VAL A 65 1.05 -3.38 9.02
N GLN A 66 -0.08 -3.31 9.75
CA GLN A 66 -0.19 -2.48 10.95
C GLN A 66 0.75 -2.94 12.07
N ASN A 67 1.04 -4.23 12.15
CA ASN A 67 1.99 -4.82 13.09
C ASN A 67 3.46 -4.61 12.68
N GLY A 68 3.71 -4.22 11.42
CA GLY A 68 5.04 -4.10 10.85
C GLY A 68 5.63 -5.42 10.33
N ASP A 69 4.78 -6.43 10.14
CA ASP A 69 5.16 -7.77 9.67
C ASP A 69 5.36 -7.82 8.15
N ILE A 70 4.87 -6.79 7.43
CA ILE A 70 4.98 -6.70 5.97
C ILE A 70 5.46 -5.30 5.57
N ARG A 71 6.51 -5.25 4.73
CA ARG A 71 6.99 -4.04 4.05
C ARG A 71 6.34 -3.90 2.68
N PRO A 72 6.11 -2.67 2.18
CA PRO A 72 5.47 -2.46 0.89
C PRO A 72 6.36 -2.86 -0.30
N PHE A 73 5.74 -3.06 -1.46
CA PHE A 73 6.44 -3.46 -2.69
C PHE A 73 7.51 -2.46 -3.14
N SER A 74 7.34 -1.17 -2.89
CA SER A 74 8.37 -0.18 -3.21
C SER A 74 9.69 -0.48 -2.51
N GLU A 75 9.65 -0.89 -1.23
CA GLU A 75 10.83 -1.27 -0.47
C GLU A 75 11.39 -2.63 -0.93
N LEU A 76 10.50 -3.61 -1.17
CA LEU A 76 10.88 -4.91 -1.71
C LEU A 76 11.63 -4.76 -3.05
N TYR A 77 11.07 -4.01 -3.99
CA TYR A 77 11.69 -3.82 -5.29
C TYR A 77 13.05 -3.13 -5.21
N ALA A 78 13.19 -2.13 -4.34
CA ALA A 78 14.46 -1.48 -4.10
C ALA A 78 15.52 -2.43 -3.53
N THR A 79 15.11 -3.34 -2.63
CA THR A 79 15.98 -4.37 -2.05
C THR A 79 16.41 -5.38 -3.11
N VAL A 80 15.46 -5.93 -3.87
CA VAL A 80 15.76 -6.89 -4.94
C VAL A 80 16.68 -6.28 -5.99
N GLU A 81 16.46 -5.02 -6.39
CA GLU A 81 17.30 -4.32 -7.36
C GLU A 81 18.74 -4.13 -6.84
N LYS A 82 18.94 -4.05 -5.55
CA LYS A 82 20.25 -3.97 -4.90
C LYS A 82 20.95 -5.32 -4.85
N ASP A 83 20.20 -6.40 -4.62
CA ASP A 83 20.73 -7.73 -4.35
C ASP A 83 20.94 -8.57 -5.61
N LEU A 84 20.08 -8.39 -6.64
CA LEU A 84 20.00 -9.27 -7.78
C LEU A 84 19.99 -8.54 -9.13
N TYR A 85 20.60 -9.20 -10.11
CA TYR A 85 20.35 -8.91 -11.53
C TYR A 85 19.12 -9.69 -12.00
N GLY A 86 18.40 -9.12 -12.96
CA GLY A 86 17.21 -9.76 -13.55
C GLY A 86 15.97 -8.89 -13.42
N ARG A 87 14.87 -9.42 -13.93
CA ARG A 87 13.56 -8.76 -13.90
C ARG A 87 12.58 -9.59 -13.10
N ILE A 88 11.94 -8.99 -12.13
CA ILE A 88 10.85 -9.61 -11.39
C ILE A 88 9.69 -9.84 -12.35
N ILE A 89 9.19 -11.09 -12.42
CA ILE A 89 8.05 -11.49 -13.27
C ILE A 89 6.85 -11.94 -12.46
N LYS A 90 7.04 -12.33 -11.19
CA LYS A 90 5.98 -12.63 -10.23
C LYS A 90 6.41 -12.18 -8.84
N VAL A 91 5.45 -11.69 -8.06
CA VAL A 91 5.54 -11.49 -6.61
C VAL A 91 4.33 -12.15 -5.98
N GLU A 92 4.57 -12.98 -5.00
CA GLU A 92 3.58 -13.66 -4.19
C GLU A 92 3.84 -13.33 -2.72
N LEU A 93 2.80 -12.94 -2.00
CA LEU A 93 2.85 -12.74 -0.57
C LEU A 93 2.07 -13.85 0.11
N GLU A 94 2.74 -14.59 0.98
CA GLU A 94 2.18 -15.73 1.69
C GLU A 94 2.57 -15.71 3.17
N GLU A 95 1.78 -16.37 4.03
CA GLU A 95 2.16 -16.66 5.40
C GLU A 95 2.62 -18.12 5.51
N ASP A 96 3.90 -18.35 5.78
CA ASP A 96 4.45 -19.69 6.05
C ASP A 96 4.92 -19.78 7.51
N ASN A 97 4.42 -20.81 8.25
CA ASN A 97 4.80 -21.08 9.64
C ASN A 97 4.73 -19.85 10.57
N HIS A 98 3.70 -18.99 10.40
CA HIS A 98 3.49 -17.73 11.12
C HIS A 98 4.52 -16.63 10.80
N ALA A 99 5.22 -16.74 9.69
CA ALA A 99 6.08 -15.71 9.17
C ALA A 99 5.59 -15.27 7.78
N TRP A 100 5.55 -13.98 7.54
CA TRP A 100 5.21 -13.42 6.24
C TRP A 100 6.41 -13.46 5.31
N VAL A 101 6.21 -13.99 4.11
CA VAL A 101 7.27 -14.23 3.12
C VAL A 101 6.85 -13.67 1.76
N TYR A 102 7.77 -13.02 1.08
CA TYR A 102 7.67 -12.71 -0.34
C TYR A 102 8.36 -13.79 -1.16
N GLU A 103 7.60 -14.54 -1.96
CA GLU A 103 8.12 -15.40 -3.00
C GLU A 103 8.19 -14.64 -4.32
N LEU A 104 9.38 -14.60 -4.93
CA LEU A 104 9.60 -13.92 -6.20
C LEU A 104 10.01 -14.89 -7.28
N LYS A 105 9.48 -14.69 -8.50
CA LYS A 105 10.08 -15.26 -9.72
C LYS A 105 10.81 -14.16 -10.47
N ILE A 106 12.11 -14.39 -10.71
CA ILE A 106 13.02 -13.45 -11.36
C ILE A 106 13.54 -14.06 -12.65
N LEU A 107 13.33 -13.39 -13.76
CA LEU A 107 13.90 -13.75 -15.05
C LEU A 107 15.31 -13.20 -15.16
N PHE A 108 16.30 -14.09 -15.20
CA PHE A 108 17.72 -13.76 -15.37
C PHE A 108 18.33 -14.67 -16.42
N ASP A 109 18.93 -14.10 -17.47
CA ASP A 109 19.66 -14.81 -18.55
C ASP A 109 18.84 -16.02 -19.08
N SER A 110 17.58 -15.82 -19.43
CA SER A 110 16.62 -16.84 -19.90
C SER A 110 16.30 -17.95 -18.90
N ASN A 111 16.68 -17.82 -17.64
CA ASN A 111 16.32 -18.72 -16.54
C ASN A 111 15.37 -18.00 -15.58
N VAL A 112 14.48 -18.77 -14.98
CA VAL A 112 13.65 -18.29 -13.88
C VAL A 112 14.29 -18.72 -12.56
N LEU A 113 14.51 -17.76 -11.69
CA LEU A 113 14.95 -17.95 -10.32
C LEU A 113 13.77 -17.82 -9.38
N LYS A 114 13.68 -18.69 -8.37
CA LYS A 114 12.80 -18.52 -7.21
C LYS A 114 13.62 -17.87 -6.11
N VAL A 115 13.11 -16.80 -5.52
CA VAL A 115 13.78 -16.07 -4.43
C VAL A 115 12.76 -15.77 -3.34
N GLU A 116 13.14 -16.02 -2.10
CA GLU A 116 12.32 -15.74 -0.95
C GLU A 116 12.95 -14.65 -0.09
N TYR A 117 12.12 -13.70 0.35
CA TYR A 117 12.47 -12.64 1.28
C TYR A 117 11.54 -12.66 2.49
N ASP A 118 12.09 -12.48 3.68
CA ASP A 118 11.28 -12.16 4.85
C ASP A 118 10.54 -10.84 4.61
N ALA A 119 9.22 -10.83 4.78
CA ALA A 119 8.41 -9.66 4.42
C ALA A 119 8.57 -8.49 5.40
N ALA A 120 8.99 -8.74 6.64
CA ALA A 120 9.21 -7.71 7.65
C ALA A 120 10.59 -7.06 7.55
N THR A 121 11.63 -7.85 7.31
CA THR A 121 13.03 -7.39 7.33
C THR A 121 13.59 -7.15 5.94
N LEU A 122 13.01 -7.76 4.91
CA LEU A 122 13.52 -7.84 3.53
C LEU A 122 14.88 -8.51 3.43
N GLU A 123 15.19 -9.39 4.38
CA GLU A 123 16.36 -10.28 4.27
C GLU A 123 16.06 -11.40 3.27
N MET A 124 17.01 -11.70 2.40
CA MET A 124 16.90 -12.82 1.47
C MET A 124 17.05 -14.13 2.24
N LEU A 125 15.98 -14.94 2.28
CA LEU A 125 15.93 -16.24 2.94
C LEU A 125 16.47 -17.34 2.06
N GLU A 126 16.10 -17.33 0.78
CA GLU A 126 16.45 -18.37 -0.17
C GLU A 126 16.57 -17.84 -1.60
N VAL A 127 17.47 -18.46 -2.37
CA VAL A 127 17.55 -18.30 -3.83
C VAL A 127 17.80 -19.64 -4.49
N LYS A 128 16.93 -20.00 -5.45
CA LYS A 128 17.01 -21.26 -6.21
C LYS A 128 16.91 -21.01 -7.71
N GLY A 129 17.58 -21.84 -8.49
CA GLY A 129 17.49 -21.81 -9.96
C GLY A 129 18.85 -21.96 -10.61
N ARG A 130 18.82 -22.08 -11.96
CA ARG A 130 20.05 -22.24 -12.72
C ARG A 130 20.84 -20.92 -12.76
N ASN A 131 22.14 -20.98 -12.51
CA ASN A 131 23.06 -19.84 -12.52
C ASN A 131 22.71 -18.73 -11.52
N PHE A 132 22.02 -19.04 -10.42
CA PHE A 132 21.63 -18.04 -9.43
C PHE A 132 22.83 -17.24 -8.88
N ASN A 133 23.99 -17.89 -8.73
CA ASN A 133 25.21 -17.25 -8.26
C ASN A 133 25.70 -16.09 -9.19
N LYS A 134 25.33 -16.11 -10.47
CA LYS A 134 25.62 -15.01 -11.40
C LYS A 134 24.60 -13.88 -11.33
N ALA A 135 23.40 -14.18 -10.80
CA ALA A 135 22.37 -13.19 -10.58
C ALA A 135 22.62 -12.37 -9.30
N LEU A 136 23.34 -12.93 -8.32
CA LEU A 136 23.68 -12.20 -7.10
C LEU A 136 24.64 -11.05 -7.40
N LYS A 137 24.29 -9.85 -6.95
CA LYS A 137 25.15 -8.68 -7.01
C LYS A 137 26.18 -8.71 -5.90
N PRO A 138 27.43 -8.28 -6.15
CA PRO A 138 28.38 -8.11 -5.07
C PRO A 138 27.83 -7.07 -4.09
N GLN A 139 27.71 -7.45 -2.84
CA GLN A 139 27.33 -6.51 -1.79
C GLN A 139 28.37 -5.40 -1.75
N GLN A 140 27.93 -4.17 -1.88
CA GLN A 140 28.84 -3.03 -1.69
C GLN A 140 29.26 -3.07 -0.22
N GLN A 141 30.50 -3.45 0.03
CA GLN A 141 31.12 -3.25 1.32
C GLN A 141 31.17 -1.73 1.52
N ILE A 142 30.33 -1.24 2.41
CA ILE A 142 30.46 0.11 2.92
C ILE A 142 31.75 0.09 3.73
N ASN A 143 32.83 0.56 3.12
CA ASN A 143 34.07 0.82 3.87
C ASN A 143 33.79 1.99 4.78
N GLU A 144 33.69 1.70 6.09
CA GLU A 144 33.74 2.70 7.13
C GLU A 144 35.13 3.34 7.20
#